data_4bf5b02f849b4da344585b1dce826dc3
#
_entry.id   4bf5b02f849b4da344585b1dce826dc3
#
_cell.length_a   1.000
_cell.length_b   1.000
_cell.length_c   1.000
_cell.angle_alpha   90.00
_cell.angle_beta   90.00
_cell.angle_gamma   90.00
#
_symmetry.space_group_name_H-M   'P 1'
#
loop_
_entity.id
_entity.type
_entity.pdbx_description
1 polymer ?
#
loop_
_entity_poly.entity_id
_entity_poly.type
_entity_poly.pdbx_seq_one_letter_code
_entity_poly.pdbx_strand_id
1 'polypeptide(L)'
;MKKFITTAALSFMVMSASIAQTNWKLDGSHSKLGFSVTHMMVSETEGKFKVYEGTVASKTDMDFTDAKINFSADVNSINTEDEKRDGHLKSPDFFDAEKFPKISFVSKSMKPNAKLGKTAYTLTGDLTMHGVTKTVSFTAIGASQTVKDPYGNIKNGFKVFGTINRKDFGLSWNAALEAGGVAVSEAVKLDLNIELNKA
;
A
#
# COMPACT_ATOMS: atom_id res chain seq x y z
N MET A 1 -51.28 -8.22 55.76
CA MET A 1 -50.05 -7.40 55.59
C MET A 1 -49.30 -7.97 54.38
N LYS A 2 -49.36 -7.27 53.22
CA LYS A 2 -48.69 -7.65 51.98
C LYS A 2 -47.35 -6.92 51.93
N LYS A 3 -46.23 -7.68 51.94
CA LYS A 3 -44.87 -7.13 51.78
C LYS A 3 -44.59 -6.97 50.28
N PHE A 4 -44.39 -5.74 49.82
CA PHE A 4 -43.85 -5.42 48.49
C PHE A 4 -42.33 -5.54 48.54
N ILE A 5 -41.77 -6.45 47.79
CA ILE A 5 -40.33 -6.56 47.54
C ILE A 5 -40.01 -5.74 46.27
N THR A 6 -39.35 -4.61 46.45
CA THR A 6 -38.90 -3.76 45.34
C THR A 6 -37.54 -4.28 44.88
N THR A 7 -37.50 -4.94 43.73
CA THR A 7 -36.22 -5.37 43.12
C THR A 7 -35.62 -4.19 42.33
N ALA A 8 -34.55 -3.63 42.85
CA ALA A 8 -33.79 -2.61 42.14
C ALA A 8 -32.91 -3.29 41.09
N ALA A 9 -33.24 -3.12 39.82
CA ALA A 9 -32.41 -3.57 38.70
C ALA A 9 -31.26 -2.57 38.50
N LEU A 10 -30.04 -2.95 38.87
CA LEU A 10 -28.82 -2.18 38.64
C LEU A 10 -28.37 -2.37 37.20
N SER A 11 -28.71 -1.42 36.31
CA SER A 11 -28.26 -1.41 34.92
C SER A 11 -26.79 -1.03 34.86
N PHE A 12 -25.92 -1.99 34.56
CA PHE A 12 -24.51 -1.76 34.25
C PHE A 12 -24.38 -1.15 32.85
N MET A 13 -24.15 0.15 32.79
CA MET A 13 -23.85 0.86 31.54
C MET A 13 -22.39 0.60 31.18
N VAL A 14 -22.14 -0.35 30.26
CA VAL A 14 -20.80 -0.58 29.71
C VAL A 14 -20.46 0.61 28.80
N MET A 15 -19.70 1.57 29.31
CA MET A 15 -19.10 2.62 28.50
C MET A 15 -18.01 1.98 27.63
N SER A 16 -18.31 1.71 26.37
CA SER A 16 -17.28 1.39 25.38
C SER A 16 -16.42 2.63 25.17
N ALA A 17 -15.21 2.65 25.74
CA ALA A 17 -14.22 3.66 25.43
C ALA A 17 -13.84 3.51 23.92
N SER A 18 -14.34 4.39 23.09
CA SER A 18 -13.87 4.53 21.72
C SER A 18 -12.43 5.04 21.78
N ILE A 19 -11.46 4.17 21.50
CA ILE A 19 -10.08 4.60 21.31
C ILE A 19 -10.07 5.44 20.05
N ALA A 20 -9.81 6.74 20.18
CA ALA A 20 -9.71 7.65 19.05
C ALA A 20 -8.57 7.17 18.13
N GLN A 21 -8.92 6.76 16.91
CA GLN A 21 -7.94 6.39 15.88
C GLN A 21 -7.17 7.64 15.43
N THR A 22 -5.89 7.48 15.12
CA THR A 22 -5.13 8.52 14.44
C THR A 22 -5.31 8.35 12.92
N ASN A 23 -5.78 9.42 12.29
CA ASN A 23 -5.94 9.45 10.83
C ASN A 23 -4.76 10.14 10.17
N TRP A 24 -4.35 9.60 9.03
CA TRP A 24 -3.24 10.09 8.24
C TRP A 24 -3.64 10.21 6.78
N LYS A 25 -3.06 11.20 6.12
CA LYS A 25 -3.14 11.38 4.67
C LYS A 25 -1.75 11.22 4.08
N LEU A 26 -1.64 10.55 2.96
CA LEU A 26 -0.39 10.38 2.23
C LEU A 26 0.09 11.75 1.71
N ASP A 27 1.36 12.06 1.94
CA ASP A 27 2.03 13.22 1.36
C ASP A 27 2.61 12.82 -0.02
N GLY A 28 1.91 13.21 -1.08
CA GLY A 28 2.31 12.89 -2.45
C GLY A 28 3.59 13.59 -2.90
N SER A 29 3.96 14.71 -2.26
CA SER A 29 5.17 15.47 -2.61
C SER A 29 6.44 14.82 -2.09
N HIS A 30 6.36 14.13 -0.95
CA HIS A 30 7.50 13.54 -0.26
C HIS A 30 7.47 12.00 -0.27
N SER A 31 6.54 11.41 -1.02
CA SER A 31 6.44 9.96 -1.21
C SER A 31 6.94 9.53 -2.59
N LYS A 32 7.35 8.28 -2.72
CA LYS A 32 7.72 7.64 -3.99
C LYS A 32 7.03 6.28 -4.09
N LEU A 33 6.35 6.06 -5.21
CA LEU A 33 5.75 4.78 -5.57
C LEU A 33 6.58 4.15 -6.70
N GLY A 34 7.65 3.45 -6.33
CA GLY A 34 8.62 2.86 -7.24
C GLY A 34 8.43 1.36 -7.47
N PHE A 35 8.84 0.90 -8.63
CA PHE A 35 8.94 -0.51 -8.96
C PHE A 35 10.16 -0.78 -9.86
N SER A 36 10.61 -2.04 -9.90
CA SER A 36 11.60 -2.49 -10.88
C SER A 36 11.27 -3.88 -11.41
N VAL A 37 11.72 -4.14 -12.64
CA VAL A 37 11.64 -5.43 -13.33
C VAL A 37 12.99 -5.76 -13.93
N THR A 38 13.34 -7.05 -14.00
CA THR A 38 14.52 -7.49 -14.74
C THR A 38 14.22 -7.47 -16.23
N HIS A 39 15.06 -6.80 -17.02
CA HIS A 39 14.99 -6.70 -18.46
C HIS A 39 16.07 -7.57 -19.12
N MET A 40 15.65 -8.39 -20.08
CA MET A 40 16.51 -9.32 -20.85
C MET A 40 17.46 -10.17 -20.00
N MET A 41 17.13 -10.37 -18.70
CA MET A 41 17.93 -11.11 -17.73
C MET A 41 19.31 -10.49 -17.41
N VAL A 42 19.59 -9.25 -17.84
CA VAL A 42 20.91 -8.60 -17.72
C VAL A 42 20.87 -7.29 -16.93
N SER A 43 19.73 -6.59 -16.88
CA SER A 43 19.60 -5.30 -16.19
C SER A 43 18.26 -5.15 -15.50
N GLU A 44 18.13 -4.15 -14.64
CA GLU A 44 16.85 -3.75 -14.08
C GLU A 44 16.34 -2.49 -14.79
N THR A 45 15.04 -2.48 -15.11
CA THR A 45 14.32 -1.29 -15.54
C THR A 45 13.47 -0.82 -14.38
N GLU A 46 13.69 0.43 -13.98
CA GLU A 46 12.92 1.07 -12.92
C GLU A 46 11.78 1.91 -13.49
N GLY A 47 10.74 2.09 -12.68
CA GLY A 47 9.63 2.97 -12.96
C GLY A 47 8.97 3.46 -11.69
N LYS A 48 8.09 4.44 -11.85
CA LYS A 48 7.28 5.01 -10.75
C LYS A 48 5.92 5.46 -11.27
N PHE A 49 4.96 5.52 -10.36
CA PHE A 49 3.72 6.27 -10.60
C PHE A 49 3.87 7.66 -9.98
N LYS A 50 3.41 8.69 -10.69
CA LYS A 50 3.54 10.11 -10.26
C LYS A 50 2.29 10.65 -9.56
N VAL A 51 1.13 10.05 -9.83
CA VAL A 51 -0.17 10.46 -9.26
C VAL A 51 -0.74 9.32 -8.44
N TYR A 52 -0.84 9.53 -7.15
CA TYR A 52 -1.37 8.57 -6.19
C TYR A 52 -1.89 9.28 -4.94
N GLU A 53 -2.78 8.62 -4.23
CA GLU A 53 -3.38 9.10 -3.00
C GLU A 53 -3.56 7.96 -2.01
N GLY A 54 -3.69 8.27 -0.73
CA GLY A 54 -3.93 7.26 0.28
C GLY A 54 -4.32 7.85 1.63
N THR A 55 -5.00 7.03 2.40
CA THR A 55 -5.37 7.30 3.80
C THR A 55 -5.00 6.11 4.67
N VAL A 56 -4.60 6.40 5.91
CA VAL A 56 -4.29 5.40 6.92
C VAL A 56 -4.99 5.79 8.21
N ALA A 57 -5.67 4.82 8.84
CA ALA A 57 -6.17 4.95 10.19
C ALA A 57 -5.44 3.97 11.10
N SER A 58 -4.66 4.46 12.05
CA SER A 58 -3.85 3.70 13.00
C SER A 58 -4.41 3.78 14.42
N LYS A 59 -3.99 2.89 15.31
CA LYS A 59 -4.40 2.93 16.72
C LYS A 59 -3.87 4.17 17.43
N THR A 60 -2.60 4.49 17.18
CA THR A 60 -1.93 5.68 17.73
C THR A 60 -0.96 6.24 16.70
N ASP A 61 -0.26 7.32 17.03
CA ASP A 61 0.75 7.92 16.16
C ASP A 61 1.92 6.96 15.84
N MET A 62 2.11 5.90 16.64
CA MET A 62 3.21 4.95 16.50
C MET A 62 2.75 3.48 16.43
N ASP A 63 1.51 3.15 16.75
CA ASP A 63 0.98 1.79 16.63
C ASP A 63 0.09 1.66 15.38
N PHE A 64 0.65 1.04 14.36
CA PHE A 64 -0.03 0.76 13.10
C PHE A 64 -0.55 -0.69 13.01
N THR A 65 -0.57 -1.41 14.13
CA THR A 65 -1.16 -2.77 14.18
C THR A 65 -2.61 -2.74 13.71
N ASP A 66 -2.89 -3.53 12.67
CA ASP A 66 -4.21 -3.62 12.01
C ASP A 66 -4.73 -2.28 11.44
N ALA A 67 -3.81 -1.37 11.08
CA ALA A 67 -4.13 -0.09 10.45
C ALA A 67 -5.01 -0.31 9.20
N LYS A 68 -6.01 0.56 9.04
CA LYS A 68 -6.87 0.59 7.85
C LYS A 68 -6.24 1.49 6.81
N ILE A 69 -5.82 0.89 5.70
CA ILE A 69 -5.13 1.57 4.61
C ILE A 69 -5.99 1.47 3.36
N ASN A 70 -6.28 2.63 2.76
CA ASN A 70 -6.83 2.72 1.41
C ASN A 70 -5.83 3.52 0.58
N PHE A 71 -5.45 2.96 -0.56
CA PHE A 71 -4.47 3.56 -1.45
C PHE A 71 -4.91 3.40 -2.91
N SER A 72 -4.66 4.40 -3.74
CA SER A 72 -4.81 4.29 -5.19
C SER A 72 -3.72 5.04 -5.94
N ALA A 73 -3.36 4.53 -7.13
CA ALA A 73 -2.47 5.17 -8.08
C ALA A 73 -3.12 5.24 -9.46
N ASP A 74 -2.89 6.36 -10.18
CA ASP A 74 -3.32 6.51 -11.56
C ASP A 74 -2.34 5.81 -12.48
N VAL A 75 -2.82 4.85 -13.26
CA VAL A 75 -2.02 4.10 -14.24
C VAL A 75 -1.44 5.03 -15.32
N ASN A 76 -2.17 6.08 -15.70
CA ASN A 76 -1.69 7.05 -16.70
C ASN A 76 -0.48 7.85 -16.23
N SER A 77 -0.21 7.85 -14.92
CA SER A 77 0.93 8.55 -14.34
C SER A 77 2.23 7.74 -14.33
N ILE A 78 2.21 6.52 -14.89
CA ILE A 78 3.41 5.67 -15.00
C ILE A 78 4.52 6.40 -15.76
N ASN A 79 5.73 6.31 -15.22
CA ASN A 79 6.90 6.93 -15.81
C ASN A 79 8.12 6.04 -15.57
N THR A 80 8.73 5.61 -16.66
CA THR A 80 9.97 4.82 -16.69
C THR A 80 11.11 5.59 -17.36
N GLU A 81 10.93 6.91 -17.57
CA GLU A 81 11.86 7.81 -18.25
C GLU A 81 12.10 7.46 -19.74
N ASP A 82 11.12 6.79 -20.34
CA ASP A 82 11.05 6.45 -21.78
C ASP A 82 9.60 6.53 -22.24
N GLU A 83 9.27 7.54 -23.05
CA GLU A 83 7.90 7.81 -23.48
C GLU A 83 7.28 6.67 -24.30
N LYS A 84 8.10 5.98 -25.13
CA LYS A 84 7.60 4.86 -25.94
C LYS A 84 7.22 3.69 -25.05
N ARG A 85 8.07 3.37 -24.07
CA ARG A 85 7.79 2.31 -23.09
C ARG A 85 6.61 2.69 -22.23
N ASP A 86 6.50 3.92 -21.74
CA ASP A 86 5.37 4.40 -20.96
C ASP A 86 4.06 4.30 -21.75
N GLY A 87 4.08 4.65 -23.05
CA GLY A 87 2.94 4.46 -23.97
C GLY A 87 2.54 2.99 -24.10
N HIS A 88 3.50 2.09 -24.29
CA HIS A 88 3.24 0.65 -24.40
C HIS A 88 2.72 0.07 -23.08
N LEU A 89 3.25 0.51 -21.93
CA LEU A 89 2.76 0.08 -20.61
C LEU A 89 1.28 0.48 -20.39
N LYS A 90 0.83 1.61 -20.92
CA LYS A 90 -0.57 2.06 -20.83
C LYS A 90 -1.52 1.36 -21.78
N SER A 91 -0.99 0.71 -22.83
CA SER A 91 -1.79 0.07 -23.87
C SER A 91 -2.49 -1.20 -23.38
N PRO A 92 -3.42 -1.77 -24.21
CA PRO A 92 -4.08 -3.05 -23.92
C PRO A 92 -3.14 -4.25 -23.76
N ASP A 93 -1.89 -4.16 -24.25
CA ASP A 93 -0.90 -5.21 -24.06
C ASP A 93 -0.45 -5.36 -22.61
N PHE A 94 -0.58 -4.28 -21.80
CA PHE A 94 -0.15 -4.26 -20.41
C PHE A 94 -1.30 -3.82 -19.48
N PHE A 95 -1.30 -2.54 -19.05
CA PHE A 95 -2.24 -2.07 -18.03
C PHE A 95 -3.64 -1.79 -18.57
N ASP A 96 -3.81 -1.60 -19.89
CA ASP A 96 -5.08 -1.19 -20.51
C ASP A 96 -5.70 0.00 -19.74
N ALA A 97 -4.95 1.10 -19.66
CA ALA A 97 -5.23 2.24 -18.81
C ALA A 97 -6.57 2.93 -19.12
N GLU A 98 -7.11 2.76 -20.33
CA GLU A 98 -8.44 3.24 -20.73
C GLU A 98 -9.53 2.50 -19.95
N LYS A 99 -9.42 1.17 -19.82
CA LYS A 99 -10.39 0.34 -19.08
C LYS A 99 -10.08 0.28 -17.58
N PHE A 100 -8.81 0.26 -17.21
CA PHE A 100 -8.35 0.07 -15.84
C PHE A 100 -7.43 1.21 -15.41
N PRO A 101 -7.96 2.45 -15.26
CA PRO A 101 -7.14 3.63 -15.02
C PRO A 101 -6.49 3.67 -13.62
N LYS A 102 -6.89 2.79 -12.71
CA LYS A 102 -6.40 2.80 -11.32
C LYS A 102 -5.85 1.46 -10.87
N ILE A 103 -4.78 1.51 -10.11
CA ILE A 103 -4.32 0.46 -9.21
C ILE A 103 -4.83 0.84 -7.82
N SER A 104 -5.35 -0.11 -7.04
CA SER A 104 -5.79 0.15 -5.66
C SER A 104 -5.32 -0.93 -4.70
N PHE A 105 -5.12 -0.53 -3.44
CA PHE A 105 -4.78 -1.44 -2.35
C PHE A 105 -5.63 -1.13 -1.12
N VAL A 106 -6.24 -2.19 -0.55
CA VAL A 106 -7.02 -2.09 0.69
C VAL A 106 -6.44 -3.08 1.71
N SER A 107 -5.99 -2.59 2.85
CA SER A 107 -5.41 -3.45 3.89
C SER A 107 -6.45 -4.39 4.50
N LYS A 108 -6.02 -5.64 4.73
CA LYS A 108 -6.73 -6.64 5.55
C LYS A 108 -6.15 -6.72 6.96
N SER A 109 -4.82 -6.67 7.05
CA SER A 109 -4.09 -6.68 8.32
C SER A 109 -2.73 -6.02 8.20
N MET A 110 -2.26 -5.44 9.29
CA MET A 110 -0.90 -4.95 9.45
C MET A 110 -0.37 -5.50 10.78
N LYS A 111 0.48 -6.52 10.73
CA LYS A 111 0.91 -7.25 11.92
C LYS A 111 2.38 -6.98 12.22
N PRO A 112 2.75 -6.69 13.49
CA PRO A 112 4.15 -6.52 13.88
C PRO A 112 5.00 -7.72 13.44
N ASN A 113 6.18 -7.43 12.90
CA ASN A 113 7.16 -8.43 12.47
C ASN A 113 8.47 -8.23 13.22
N ALA A 114 8.53 -8.73 14.45
CA ALA A 114 9.67 -8.54 15.36
C ALA A 114 11.00 -9.12 14.82
N LYS A 115 10.95 -10.04 13.84
CA LYS A 115 12.17 -10.59 13.21
C LYS A 115 12.90 -9.55 12.36
N LEU A 116 12.16 -8.55 11.83
CA LEU A 116 12.72 -7.50 10.99
C LEU A 116 12.94 -6.18 11.74
N GLY A 117 12.51 -6.08 13.00
CA GLY A 117 12.72 -4.91 13.84
C GLY A 117 11.46 -4.46 14.57
N LYS A 118 11.64 -3.50 15.50
CA LYS A 118 10.55 -3.01 16.38
C LYS A 118 9.46 -2.24 15.64
N THR A 119 9.81 -1.60 14.52
CA THR A 119 8.88 -0.81 13.69
C THR A 119 8.49 -1.51 12.40
N ALA A 120 8.84 -2.81 12.27
CA ALA A 120 8.54 -3.60 11.10
C ALA A 120 7.19 -4.31 11.22
N TYR A 121 6.48 -4.37 10.10
CA TYR A 121 5.18 -5.01 9.97
C TYR A 121 5.12 -5.88 8.70
N THR A 122 4.31 -6.93 8.77
CA THR A 122 3.78 -7.60 7.59
C THR A 122 2.44 -6.98 7.26
N LEU A 123 2.37 -6.28 6.13
CA LEU A 123 1.16 -5.65 5.60
C LEU A 123 0.52 -6.58 4.58
N THR A 124 -0.67 -7.07 4.87
CA THR A 124 -1.46 -7.91 3.96
C THR A 124 -2.72 -7.17 3.53
N GLY A 125 -3.04 -7.22 2.25
CA GLY A 125 -4.24 -6.56 1.72
C GLY A 125 -4.58 -7.02 0.31
N ASP A 126 -5.70 -6.54 -0.19
CA ASP A 126 -6.15 -6.78 -1.56
C ASP A 126 -5.58 -5.71 -2.48
N LEU A 127 -4.75 -6.14 -3.42
CA LEU A 127 -4.25 -5.34 -4.53
C LEU A 127 -5.13 -5.60 -5.74
N THR A 128 -5.69 -4.54 -6.31
CA THR A 128 -6.45 -4.59 -7.57
C THR A 128 -5.67 -3.87 -8.65
N MET A 129 -5.42 -4.54 -9.75
CA MET A 129 -4.69 -4.03 -10.90
C MET A 129 -5.20 -4.71 -12.17
N HIS A 130 -5.38 -3.97 -13.27
CA HIS A 130 -5.88 -4.52 -14.54
C HIS A 130 -7.20 -5.31 -14.37
N GLY A 131 -8.11 -4.83 -13.49
CA GLY A 131 -9.39 -5.49 -13.18
C GLY A 131 -9.30 -6.74 -12.32
N VAL A 132 -8.12 -7.22 -11.95
CA VAL A 132 -7.90 -8.43 -11.14
C VAL A 132 -7.50 -8.06 -9.72
N THR A 133 -8.15 -8.69 -8.73
CA THR A 133 -7.84 -8.51 -7.31
C THR A 133 -7.16 -9.75 -6.74
N LYS A 134 -6.03 -9.54 -6.06
CA LYS A 134 -5.29 -10.60 -5.33
C LYS A 134 -4.92 -10.14 -3.95
N THR A 135 -4.97 -11.05 -2.98
CA THR A 135 -4.41 -10.78 -1.66
C THR A 135 -2.89 -10.94 -1.72
N VAL A 136 -2.17 -9.89 -1.37
CA VAL A 136 -0.71 -9.83 -1.37
C VAL A 136 -0.19 -9.44 0.01
N SER A 137 1.10 -9.70 0.27
CA SER A 137 1.76 -9.30 1.52
C SER A 137 3.07 -8.58 1.22
N PHE A 138 3.29 -7.48 1.93
CA PHE A 138 4.48 -6.65 1.84
C PHE A 138 5.14 -6.51 3.20
N THR A 139 6.41 -6.19 3.22
CA THR A 139 7.10 -5.71 4.40
C THR A 139 6.96 -4.20 4.46
N ALA A 140 6.52 -3.68 5.62
CA ALA A 140 6.47 -2.25 5.91
C ALA A 140 7.36 -1.96 7.12
N ILE A 141 8.32 -1.04 6.98
CA ILE A 141 9.19 -0.60 8.07
C ILE A 141 8.85 0.87 8.35
N GLY A 142 8.30 1.14 9.51
CA GLY A 142 7.93 2.47 9.97
C GLY A 142 9.11 3.25 10.54
N ALA A 143 8.98 4.57 10.61
CA ALA A 143 9.90 5.42 11.34
C ALA A 143 9.91 5.06 12.84
N SER A 144 11.02 5.35 13.52
CA SER A 144 11.18 5.09 14.96
C SER A 144 10.45 6.12 15.84
N GLN A 145 10.04 7.25 15.27
CA GLN A 145 9.31 8.33 15.93
C GLN A 145 8.56 9.18 14.90
N THR A 146 7.55 9.90 15.34
CA THR A 146 6.95 10.99 14.57
C THR A 146 7.84 12.22 14.58
N VAL A 147 7.70 13.06 13.55
CA VAL A 147 8.42 14.34 13.45
C VAL A 147 7.39 15.45 13.27
N LYS A 148 7.60 16.57 13.94
CA LYS A 148 6.85 17.81 13.70
C LYS A 148 7.62 18.67 12.71
N ASP A 149 6.99 19.00 11.57
CA ASP A 149 7.59 19.88 10.59
C ASP A 149 7.60 21.36 11.02
N PRO A 150 8.30 22.26 10.33
CA PRO A 150 8.32 23.69 10.68
C PRO A 150 6.96 24.37 10.61
N TYR A 151 5.99 23.80 9.94
CA TYR A 151 4.62 24.32 9.79
C TYR A 151 3.67 23.76 10.86
N GLY A 152 4.16 22.88 11.73
CA GLY A 152 3.39 22.30 12.82
C GLY A 152 2.72 20.97 12.52
N ASN A 153 2.84 20.43 11.30
CA ASN A 153 2.26 19.14 10.93
C ASN A 153 3.04 17.99 11.56
N ILE A 154 2.32 17.00 12.06
CA ILE A 154 2.93 15.76 12.54
C ILE A 154 3.05 14.76 11.39
N LYS A 155 4.26 14.27 11.19
CA LYS A 155 4.61 13.35 10.11
C LYS A 155 5.05 12.00 10.65
N ASN A 156 4.76 10.95 9.89
CA ASN A 156 5.31 9.61 10.05
C ASN A 156 5.72 9.08 8.68
N GLY A 157 6.56 8.05 8.62
CA GLY A 157 7.05 7.52 7.35
C GLY A 157 7.16 6.00 7.36
N PHE A 158 7.05 5.41 6.17
CA PHE A 158 7.23 3.97 5.96
C PHE A 158 8.05 3.71 4.70
N LYS A 159 8.95 2.73 4.80
CA LYS A 159 9.46 2.03 3.64
C LYS A 159 8.65 0.75 3.47
N VAL A 160 8.01 0.59 2.29
CA VAL A 160 7.21 -0.61 1.98
C VAL A 160 7.83 -1.28 0.76
N PHE A 161 8.09 -2.58 0.87
CA PHE A 161 8.70 -3.33 -0.20
C PHE A 161 8.20 -4.78 -0.26
N GLY A 162 8.33 -5.37 -1.43
CA GLY A 162 7.94 -6.75 -1.70
C GLY A 162 7.99 -7.06 -3.20
N THR A 163 7.54 -8.25 -3.54
CA THR A 163 7.51 -8.70 -4.94
C THR A 163 6.14 -9.26 -5.25
N ILE A 164 5.61 -8.92 -6.43
CA ILE A 164 4.40 -9.50 -6.98
C ILE A 164 4.73 -10.18 -8.31
N ASN A 165 3.92 -11.16 -8.72
CA ASN A 165 3.94 -11.69 -10.09
C ASN A 165 2.92 -10.91 -10.92
N ARG A 166 3.37 -10.17 -11.94
CA ARG A 166 2.50 -9.37 -12.82
C ARG A 166 1.47 -10.20 -13.59
N LYS A 167 1.81 -11.46 -13.92
CA LYS A 167 0.90 -12.36 -14.61
C LYS A 167 -0.32 -12.76 -13.77
N ASP A 168 -0.21 -12.74 -12.44
CA ASP A 168 -1.34 -12.99 -11.55
C ASP A 168 -2.46 -11.95 -11.71
N PHE A 169 -2.13 -10.80 -12.31
CA PHE A 169 -3.04 -9.70 -12.61
C PHE A 169 -3.36 -9.55 -14.10
N GLY A 170 -3.01 -10.57 -14.92
CA GLY A 170 -3.29 -10.56 -16.35
C GLY A 170 -2.30 -9.75 -17.19
N LEU A 171 -1.25 -9.16 -16.63
CA LEU A 171 -0.19 -8.46 -17.37
C LEU A 171 0.78 -9.48 -17.98
N SER A 172 0.34 -10.14 -19.05
CA SER A 172 0.98 -11.35 -19.60
C SER A 172 1.96 -11.08 -20.74
N TRP A 173 1.97 -9.87 -21.33
CA TRP A 173 2.86 -9.56 -22.45
C TRP A 173 4.31 -9.93 -22.17
N ASN A 174 4.96 -10.55 -23.16
CA ASN A 174 6.40 -10.82 -23.14
C ASN A 174 6.90 -11.11 -24.56
N ALA A 175 8.20 -11.06 -24.74
CA ALA A 175 8.87 -11.51 -25.95
C ALA A 175 9.93 -12.56 -25.60
N ALA A 176 9.98 -13.65 -26.37
CA ALA A 176 11.05 -14.63 -26.26
C ALA A 176 12.34 -14.06 -26.84
N LEU A 177 13.48 -14.39 -26.23
CA LEU A 177 14.79 -14.03 -26.73
C LEU A 177 15.39 -15.17 -27.55
N GLU A 178 16.12 -14.83 -28.60
CA GLU A 178 16.80 -15.83 -29.47
C GLU A 178 17.78 -16.73 -28.69
N ALA A 179 18.47 -16.15 -27.69
CA ALA A 179 19.37 -16.88 -26.80
C ALA A 179 18.66 -17.68 -25.70
N GLY A 180 17.33 -17.73 -25.70
CA GLY A 180 16.50 -18.27 -24.64
C GLY A 180 16.24 -17.27 -23.55
N GLY A 181 15.10 -17.44 -22.83
CA GLY A 181 14.64 -16.53 -21.79
C GLY A 181 13.58 -15.56 -22.29
N VAL A 182 13.33 -14.50 -21.50
CA VAL A 182 12.24 -13.55 -21.73
C VAL A 182 12.72 -12.10 -21.63
N ALA A 183 12.04 -11.21 -22.37
CA ALA A 183 12.37 -9.79 -22.40
C ALA A 183 12.12 -9.10 -21.04
N VAL A 184 11.06 -9.49 -20.32
CA VAL A 184 10.68 -8.87 -19.06
C VAL A 184 10.31 -9.93 -18.02
N SER A 185 10.87 -9.82 -16.81
CA SER A 185 10.55 -10.74 -15.72
C SER A 185 9.06 -10.71 -15.33
N GLU A 186 8.56 -11.86 -14.85
CA GLU A 186 7.21 -11.92 -14.27
C GLU A 186 7.18 -11.25 -12.87
N ALA A 187 8.28 -11.35 -12.15
CA ALA A 187 8.46 -10.75 -10.85
C ALA A 187 8.66 -9.23 -10.99
N VAL A 188 7.83 -8.46 -10.29
CA VAL A 188 7.93 -7.01 -10.15
C VAL A 188 8.28 -6.71 -8.70
N LYS A 189 9.43 -6.09 -8.48
CA LYS A 189 9.84 -5.61 -7.15
C LYS A 189 9.20 -4.25 -6.89
N LEU A 190 8.61 -4.07 -5.72
CA LEU A 190 8.06 -2.80 -5.27
C LEU A 190 9.00 -2.18 -4.24
N ASP A 191 9.27 -0.88 -4.36
CA ASP A 191 10.07 -0.08 -3.42
C ASP A 191 9.40 1.28 -3.23
N LEU A 192 8.64 1.39 -2.13
CA LEU A 192 7.82 2.55 -1.83
C LEU A 192 8.40 3.28 -0.62
N ASN A 193 8.59 4.58 -0.76
CA ASN A 193 8.86 5.47 0.36
C ASN A 193 7.61 6.30 0.60
N ILE A 194 7.00 6.16 1.74
CA ILE A 194 5.70 6.74 2.09
C ILE A 194 5.90 7.75 3.23
N GLU A 195 5.49 8.97 3.01
CA GLU A 195 5.35 9.98 4.05
C GLU A 195 3.87 10.24 4.33
N LEU A 196 3.51 10.33 5.58
CA LEU A 196 2.14 10.52 6.07
C LEU A 196 2.06 11.82 6.86
N ASN A 197 1.05 12.63 6.58
CA ASN A 197 0.65 13.79 7.37
C ASN A 197 -0.53 13.41 8.27
N LYS A 198 -0.43 13.69 9.56
CA LYS A 198 -1.55 13.53 10.48
C LYS A 198 -2.67 14.47 10.10
N ALA A 199 -3.90 13.90 9.93
CA ALA A 199 -5.09 14.64 9.54
C ALA A 199 -5.77 15.30 10.75
#